data_0379d54d077ff66644bda6ffafdd4442
#
_entry.id   0379d54d077ff66644bda6ffafdd4442
#
_cell.length_a   1.000
_cell.length_b   1.000
_cell.length_c   1.000
_cell.angle_alpha   90.00
_cell.angle_beta   90.00
_cell.angle_gamma   90.00
#
_symmetry.space_group_name_H-M   'P 1'
#
loop_
_entity.id
_entity.type
_entity.pdbx_description
1 polymer ?
#
loop_
_entity_poly.entity_id
_entity_poly.type
_entity_poly.pdbx_seq_one_letter_code
_entity_poly.pdbx_strand_id
1 'polypeptide(L)'
;VGCEILYAIEEFLDVKPNSITMKHADSDNDLRFVKYYRDQKGPIRVGEHCDFGTVTLVHVCDPVEEYEIFYDDKWKIIEHPSDDFLIVNIGDFMQIWSDNKLFSTPHRITNHTKKERHSLIMFMDAGNHTIKGIDHVDWSKERIQKAKEGLTYYHDT
;
A
#
# COMPACT_ATOMS: atom_id res chain seq x y z
N VAL A 1 -4.86 -15.04 -5.77
CA VAL A 1 -5.29 -13.78 -5.12
C VAL A 1 -4.64 -12.58 -5.82
N GLY A 2 -3.30 -12.43 -5.84
CA GLY A 2 -2.66 -11.26 -6.45
C GLY A 2 -3.05 -11.00 -7.90
N CYS A 3 -2.98 -12.02 -8.77
CA CYS A 3 -3.40 -11.89 -10.17
C CYS A 3 -4.89 -11.52 -10.33
N GLU A 4 -5.75 -12.03 -9.48
CA GLU A 4 -7.19 -11.70 -9.50
C GLU A 4 -7.43 -10.23 -9.16
N ILE A 5 -6.64 -9.67 -8.25
CA ILE A 5 -6.67 -8.23 -7.94
C ILE A 5 -6.19 -7.41 -9.14
N LEU A 6 -5.11 -7.84 -9.80
CA LEU A 6 -4.63 -7.17 -11.01
C LEU A 6 -5.64 -7.22 -12.15
N TYR A 7 -6.35 -8.34 -12.33
CA TYR A 7 -7.45 -8.41 -13.31
C TYR A 7 -8.60 -7.48 -12.98
N ALA A 8 -8.99 -7.39 -11.70
CA ALA A 8 -10.01 -6.42 -11.27
C ALA A 8 -9.58 -4.97 -11.50
N ILE A 9 -8.29 -4.66 -11.32
CA ILE A 9 -7.73 -3.35 -11.64
C ILE A 9 -7.76 -3.08 -13.15
N GLU A 10 -7.41 -4.06 -13.98
CA GLU A 10 -7.50 -3.92 -15.45
C GLU A 10 -8.94 -3.63 -15.89
N GLU A 11 -9.91 -4.33 -15.32
CA GLU A 11 -11.33 -4.12 -15.60
C GLU A 11 -11.80 -2.73 -15.15
N PHE A 12 -11.42 -2.31 -13.94
CA PHE A 12 -11.74 -0.98 -13.42
C PHE A 12 -11.17 0.15 -14.28
N LEU A 13 -9.94 -0.03 -14.78
CA LEU A 13 -9.26 0.96 -15.60
C LEU A 13 -9.69 0.94 -17.07
N ASP A 14 -10.53 -0.01 -17.47
CA ASP A 14 -10.95 -0.25 -18.86
C ASP A 14 -9.75 -0.38 -19.82
N VAL A 15 -8.74 -1.13 -19.38
CA VAL A 15 -7.55 -1.42 -20.20
C VAL A 15 -7.61 -2.81 -20.78
N LYS A 16 -6.77 -3.07 -21.79
CA LYS A 16 -6.72 -4.39 -22.43
C LYS A 16 -6.42 -5.47 -21.41
N PRO A 17 -7.21 -6.58 -21.37
CA PRO A 17 -6.93 -7.71 -20.49
C PRO A 17 -5.48 -8.20 -20.58
N ASN A 18 -4.90 -8.53 -19.46
CA ASN A 18 -3.51 -8.94 -19.28
C ASN A 18 -2.45 -7.85 -19.56
N SER A 19 -2.83 -6.59 -19.75
CA SER A 19 -1.86 -5.51 -20.00
C SER A 19 -1.03 -5.14 -18.76
N ILE A 20 -1.61 -5.28 -17.58
CA ILE A 20 -0.95 -5.06 -16.29
C ILE A 20 -0.47 -6.40 -15.72
N THR A 21 -1.33 -7.41 -15.71
CA THR A 21 -1.05 -8.73 -15.11
C THR A 21 0.17 -9.40 -15.74
N MET A 22 0.33 -9.33 -17.07
CA MET A 22 1.50 -9.89 -17.75
C MET A 22 2.82 -9.19 -17.40
N LYS A 23 2.78 -7.96 -16.93
CA LYS A 23 3.99 -7.26 -16.45
C LYS A 23 4.52 -7.82 -15.12
N HIS A 24 3.70 -8.61 -14.43
CA HIS A 24 4.05 -9.29 -13.19
C HIS A 24 4.44 -10.76 -13.40
N ALA A 25 4.45 -11.26 -14.63
CA ALA A 25 4.76 -12.67 -14.91
C ALA A 25 6.21 -13.06 -14.52
N ASP A 26 7.15 -12.16 -14.73
CA ASP A 26 8.58 -12.33 -14.39
C ASP A 26 8.99 -11.36 -13.27
N SER A 27 8.10 -11.14 -12.30
CA SER A 27 8.29 -10.14 -11.25
C SER A 27 9.07 -10.67 -10.05
N ASP A 28 9.83 -9.78 -9.43
CA ASP A 28 10.51 -10.01 -8.16
C ASP A 28 9.56 -9.68 -6.99
N ASN A 29 8.47 -10.46 -6.85
CA ASN A 29 7.56 -10.27 -5.72
C ASN A 29 8.28 -10.58 -4.41
N ASP A 30 8.09 -9.74 -3.39
CA ASP A 30 8.69 -9.88 -2.08
C ASP A 30 7.63 -10.30 -1.06
N LEU A 31 7.79 -11.48 -0.48
CA LEU A 31 6.91 -12.00 0.57
C LEU A 31 7.63 -11.93 1.92
N ARG A 32 7.08 -11.15 2.84
CA ARG A 32 7.64 -10.95 4.17
C ARG A 32 6.71 -11.42 5.26
N PHE A 33 7.25 -12.18 6.21
CA PHE A 33 6.63 -12.38 7.51
C PHE A 33 7.28 -11.46 8.53
N VAL A 34 6.48 -10.55 9.11
CA VAL A 34 6.98 -9.48 9.98
C VAL A 34 6.41 -9.66 11.38
N LYS A 35 7.30 -9.64 12.37
CA LYS A 35 6.95 -9.64 13.78
C LYS A 35 7.27 -8.28 14.41
N TYR A 36 6.28 -7.69 15.04
CA TYR A 36 6.40 -6.47 15.83
C TYR A 36 6.34 -6.82 17.32
N TYR A 37 7.40 -6.54 18.04
CA TYR A 37 7.51 -6.89 19.46
C TYR A 37 6.73 -5.94 20.36
N ARG A 38 6.14 -6.47 21.45
CA ARG A 38 5.36 -5.67 22.42
C ARG A 38 6.18 -4.59 23.13
N ASP A 39 7.47 -4.83 23.32
CA ASP A 39 8.41 -3.95 24.03
C ASP A 39 9.06 -2.89 23.13
N GLN A 40 8.66 -2.82 21.88
CA GLN A 40 9.10 -1.78 20.96
C GLN A 40 8.76 -0.40 21.54
N LYS A 41 9.77 0.47 21.62
CA LYS A 41 9.63 1.81 22.19
C LYS A 41 9.00 2.77 21.19
N GLY A 42 8.26 3.75 21.72
CA GLY A 42 7.63 4.80 20.93
C GLY A 42 6.21 4.47 20.47
N PRO A 43 5.53 5.45 19.90
CA PRO A 43 4.13 5.32 19.46
C PRO A 43 3.97 4.74 18.06
N ILE A 44 5.03 4.65 17.27
CA ILE A 44 5.05 4.23 15.88
C ILE A 44 5.98 3.03 15.72
N ARG A 45 5.52 1.98 15.04
CA ARG A 45 6.29 0.79 14.67
C ARG A 45 6.91 0.94 13.29
N VAL A 46 6.11 1.43 12.34
CA VAL A 46 6.54 1.77 10.98
C VAL A 46 6.06 3.18 10.69
N GLY A 47 6.98 4.06 10.35
CA GLY A 47 6.68 5.44 10.00
C GLY A 47 5.77 5.57 8.77
N GLU A 48 5.21 6.75 8.61
CA GLU A 48 4.38 7.08 7.46
C GLU A 48 5.15 6.94 6.14
N HIS A 49 4.57 6.20 5.19
CA HIS A 49 5.12 5.98 3.85
C HIS A 49 4.03 5.59 2.85
N CYS A 50 4.38 5.62 1.57
CA CYS A 50 3.66 4.94 0.50
C CYS A 50 4.50 3.76 0.00
N ASP A 51 3.87 2.72 -0.50
CA ASP A 51 4.58 1.60 -1.12
C ASP A 51 5.02 1.96 -2.54
N PHE A 52 6.18 1.47 -2.96
CA PHE A 52 6.71 1.76 -4.30
C PHE A 52 6.05 0.94 -5.40
N GLY A 53 5.75 -0.33 -5.11
CA GLY A 53 5.27 -1.31 -6.07
C GLY A 53 3.94 -0.98 -6.72
N THR A 54 3.33 -1.98 -7.26
CA THR A 54 2.00 -1.87 -7.88
C THR A 54 0.88 -2.09 -6.87
N VAL A 55 0.95 -3.20 -6.16
CA VAL A 55 -0.03 -3.59 -5.13
C VAL A 55 0.69 -4.26 -3.97
N THR A 56 0.31 -3.92 -2.75
CA THR A 56 0.73 -4.61 -1.55
C THR A 56 -0.47 -5.31 -0.91
N LEU A 57 -0.29 -6.59 -0.60
CA LEU A 57 -1.28 -7.38 0.14
C LEU A 57 -0.80 -7.56 1.56
N VAL A 58 -1.60 -7.17 2.54
CA VAL A 58 -1.26 -7.31 3.96
C VAL A 58 -2.30 -8.16 4.66
N HIS A 59 -1.86 -9.32 5.15
CA HIS A 59 -2.63 -10.11 6.10
C HIS A 59 -2.11 -9.83 7.51
N VAL A 60 -2.99 -9.35 8.38
CA VAL A 60 -2.69 -9.15 9.81
C VAL A 60 -3.08 -10.42 10.55
N CYS A 61 -2.09 -11.13 11.12
CA CYS A 61 -2.31 -12.44 11.74
C CYS A 61 -2.91 -12.35 13.14
N ASP A 62 -2.90 -11.18 13.75
CA ASP A 62 -3.42 -10.95 15.11
C ASP A 62 -4.52 -9.89 15.08
N PRO A 63 -5.52 -9.94 15.95
CA PRO A 63 -6.58 -8.94 16.00
C PRO A 63 -6.09 -7.64 16.67
N VAL A 64 -5.18 -6.95 15.99
CA VAL A 64 -4.51 -5.74 16.48
C VAL A 64 -4.69 -4.62 15.49
N GLU A 65 -5.50 -3.64 15.85
CA GLU A 65 -5.86 -2.49 15.03
C GLU A 65 -4.80 -1.39 15.14
N GLU A 66 -3.68 -1.57 14.43
CA GLU A 66 -2.56 -0.63 14.42
C GLU A 66 -2.20 -0.16 13.01
N TYR A 67 -2.93 -0.61 11.99
CA TYR A 67 -2.74 -0.14 10.62
C TYR A 67 -3.56 1.12 10.39
N GLU A 68 -2.90 2.22 10.11
CA GLU A 68 -3.54 3.50 9.84
C GLU A 68 -3.24 3.96 8.42
N ILE A 69 -4.25 4.50 7.76
CA ILE A 69 -4.14 5.19 6.47
C ILE A 69 -4.37 6.70 6.66
N PHE A 70 -3.71 7.49 5.83
CA PHE A 70 -3.98 8.92 5.75
C PHE A 70 -5.01 9.16 4.65
N TYR A 71 -6.22 9.54 5.08
CA TYR A 71 -7.34 9.78 4.18
C TYR A 71 -8.23 10.90 4.73
N ASP A 72 -8.65 11.81 3.86
CA ASP A 72 -9.50 12.95 4.23
C ASP A 72 -8.83 13.79 5.34
N ASP A 73 -7.56 14.15 5.10
CA ASP A 73 -6.69 14.99 5.95
C ASP A 73 -6.45 14.48 7.37
N LYS A 74 -6.69 13.22 7.63
CA LYS A 74 -6.47 12.60 8.95
C LYS A 74 -6.07 11.13 8.87
N TRP A 75 -5.41 10.66 9.92
CA TRP A 75 -5.12 9.25 10.11
C TRP A 75 -6.38 8.51 10.55
N LYS A 76 -6.69 7.42 9.86
CA LYS A 76 -7.82 6.54 10.15
C LYS A 76 -7.32 5.12 10.35
N ILE A 77 -7.74 4.49 11.44
CA ILE A 77 -7.47 3.07 11.69
C ILE A 77 -8.28 2.23 10.70
N ILE A 78 -7.62 1.24 10.11
CA ILE A 78 -8.30 0.19 9.36
C ILE A 78 -8.71 -0.90 10.35
N GLU A 79 -10.00 -1.07 10.51
CA GLU A 79 -10.57 -2.14 11.32
C GLU A 79 -10.27 -3.50 10.68
N HIS A 80 -10.02 -4.48 11.51
CA HIS A 80 -9.72 -5.84 11.11
C HIS A 80 -10.90 -6.75 11.44
N PRO A 81 -11.86 -6.93 10.52
CA PRO A 81 -13.14 -7.56 10.83
C PRO A 81 -13.07 -9.09 11.06
N SER A 82 -12.05 -9.75 10.53
CA SER A 82 -11.87 -11.21 10.65
C SER A 82 -10.47 -11.66 10.27
N ASP A 83 -10.12 -12.92 10.59
CA ASP A 83 -8.84 -13.53 10.22
C ASP A 83 -8.69 -13.78 8.71
N ASP A 84 -9.79 -13.77 7.96
CA ASP A 84 -9.84 -13.98 6.50
C ASP A 84 -9.72 -12.66 5.71
N PHE A 85 -9.31 -11.59 6.35
CA PHE A 85 -9.25 -10.27 5.76
C PHE A 85 -7.86 -9.95 5.19
N LEU A 86 -7.83 -9.37 3.99
CA LEU A 86 -6.63 -8.81 3.37
C LEU A 86 -6.81 -7.31 3.16
N ILE A 87 -5.84 -6.53 3.61
CA ILE A 87 -5.71 -5.14 3.20
C ILE A 87 -5.01 -5.14 1.85
N VAL A 88 -5.64 -4.50 0.87
CA VAL A 88 -5.07 -4.28 -0.47
C VAL A 88 -4.67 -2.82 -0.55
N ASN A 89 -3.37 -2.58 -0.67
CA ASN A 89 -2.82 -1.23 -0.76
C ASN A 89 -2.27 -0.98 -2.16
N ILE A 90 -2.65 0.13 -2.76
CA ILE A 90 -2.13 0.58 -4.06
C ILE A 90 -0.77 1.24 -3.82
N GLY A 91 0.21 0.87 -4.63
CA GLY A 91 1.53 1.46 -4.62
C GLY A 91 1.72 2.55 -5.67
N ASP A 92 2.86 3.24 -5.60
CA ASP A 92 3.18 4.40 -6.43
C ASP A 92 3.22 4.07 -7.92
N PHE A 93 3.73 2.89 -8.31
CA PHE A 93 3.73 2.49 -9.71
C PHE A 93 2.32 2.29 -10.28
N MET A 94 1.43 1.70 -9.52
CA MET A 94 0.05 1.54 -9.96
C MET A 94 -0.66 2.88 -10.06
N GLN A 95 -0.39 3.82 -9.17
CA GLN A 95 -0.93 5.16 -9.28
C GLN A 95 -0.51 5.81 -10.60
N ILE A 96 0.78 5.73 -10.95
CA ILE A 96 1.30 6.29 -12.21
C ILE A 96 0.70 5.57 -13.42
N TRP A 97 0.65 4.24 -13.41
CA TRP A 97 0.08 3.46 -14.52
C TRP A 97 -1.41 3.69 -14.73
N SER A 98 -2.14 4.00 -13.66
CA SER A 98 -3.56 4.30 -13.73
C SER A 98 -3.85 5.77 -14.10
N ASP A 99 -2.83 6.57 -14.41
CA ASP A 99 -2.97 8.00 -14.62
C ASP A 99 -3.69 8.70 -13.44
N ASN A 100 -3.27 8.37 -12.23
CA ASN A 100 -3.84 8.83 -10.96
C ASN A 100 -5.32 8.46 -10.70
N LYS A 101 -5.88 7.50 -11.40
CA LYS A 101 -7.22 6.97 -11.07
C LYS A 101 -7.24 6.11 -9.82
N LEU A 102 -6.11 5.47 -9.51
CA LEU A 102 -5.87 4.74 -8.26
C LEU A 102 -4.78 5.45 -7.47
N PHE A 103 -4.99 5.62 -6.16
CA PHE A 103 -4.08 6.39 -5.32
C PHE A 103 -3.24 5.48 -4.44
N SER A 104 -1.94 5.74 -4.42
CA SER A 104 -1.03 5.18 -3.43
C SER A 104 -1.27 5.90 -2.10
N THR A 105 -1.87 5.19 -1.16
CA THR A 105 -2.32 5.77 0.09
C THR A 105 -1.21 5.77 1.13
N PRO A 106 -0.84 6.94 1.71
CA PRO A 106 0.08 6.99 2.83
C PRO A 106 -0.46 6.19 4.01
N HIS A 107 0.37 5.36 4.60
CA HIS A 107 -0.01 4.51 5.72
C HIS A 107 1.12 4.36 6.72
N ARG A 108 0.79 3.87 7.91
CA ARG A 108 1.75 3.64 9.00
C ARG A 108 1.25 2.55 9.94
N ILE A 109 2.16 2.00 10.74
CA ILE A 109 1.81 1.06 11.81
C ILE A 109 2.10 1.73 13.15
N THR A 110 1.08 1.90 13.94
CA THR A 110 1.20 2.47 15.29
C THR A 110 1.56 1.40 16.32
N ASN A 111 1.84 1.83 17.54
CA ASN A 111 2.13 0.97 18.69
C ASN A 111 1.26 1.34 19.89
N HIS A 112 0.01 1.76 19.63
CA HIS A 112 -0.86 2.21 20.71
C HIS A 112 -1.39 1.06 21.59
N THR A 113 -1.53 -0.15 21.01
CA THR A 113 -2.02 -1.32 21.74
C THR A 113 -0.98 -1.94 22.65
N LYS A 114 0.33 -1.74 22.40
CA LYS A 114 1.44 -2.39 23.09
C LYS A 114 1.37 -3.93 23.05
N LYS A 115 0.70 -4.50 22.07
CA LYS A 115 0.60 -5.95 21.84
C LYS A 115 1.63 -6.40 20.83
N GLU A 116 1.99 -7.67 20.89
CA GLU A 116 2.73 -8.31 19.81
C GLU A 116 1.83 -8.39 18.56
N ARG A 117 2.41 -8.17 17.39
CA ARG A 117 1.68 -8.19 16.11
C ARG A 117 2.51 -8.91 15.06
N HIS A 118 1.84 -9.76 14.28
CA HIS A 118 2.42 -10.44 13.14
C HIS A 118 1.67 -10.04 11.86
N SER A 119 2.39 -9.94 10.79
CA SER A 119 1.81 -9.68 9.46
C SER A 119 2.52 -10.50 8.40
N LEU A 120 1.77 -11.00 7.45
CA LEU A 120 2.27 -11.52 6.20
C LEU A 120 2.03 -10.46 5.13
N ILE A 121 3.08 -10.00 4.48
CA ILE A 121 3.04 -8.89 3.54
C ILE A 121 3.61 -9.38 2.21
N MET A 122 2.85 -9.20 1.13
CA MET A 122 3.30 -9.48 -0.23
C MET A 122 3.36 -8.17 -1.01
N PHE A 123 4.55 -7.74 -1.36
CA PHE A 123 4.79 -6.64 -2.27
C PHE A 123 4.80 -7.17 -3.70
N MET A 124 3.93 -6.65 -4.53
CA MET A 124 3.84 -7.03 -5.93
C MET A 124 4.51 -5.95 -6.78
N ASP A 125 5.54 -6.35 -7.49
CA ASP A 125 6.27 -5.47 -8.40
C ASP A 125 6.16 -5.99 -9.83
N ALA A 126 6.03 -5.08 -10.77
CA ALA A 126 6.18 -5.40 -12.16
C ALA A 126 7.67 -5.52 -12.47
N GLY A 127 8.14 -6.71 -12.82
CA GLY A 127 9.55 -7.03 -13.06
C GLY A 127 10.35 -5.95 -13.81
N ASN A 128 11.40 -6.28 -14.52
CA ASN A 128 12.28 -5.35 -15.27
C ASN A 128 11.60 -4.49 -16.36
N HIS A 129 10.29 -4.50 -16.42
CA HIS A 129 9.49 -3.59 -17.25
C HIS A 129 9.47 -2.18 -16.64
N THR A 130 10.66 -1.67 -16.38
CA THR A 130 10.90 -0.30 -15.91
C THR A 130 10.01 0.67 -16.66
N ILE A 131 9.26 1.44 -15.92
CA ILE A 131 8.65 2.66 -16.44
C ILE A 131 9.83 3.54 -16.82
N LYS A 132 10.16 3.57 -18.12
CA LYS A 132 11.27 4.39 -18.63
C LYS A 132 11.01 5.85 -18.23
N GLY A 133 11.92 6.43 -17.48
CA GLY A 133 11.93 7.85 -17.15
C GLY A 133 11.30 8.22 -15.80
N ILE A 134 11.02 7.27 -14.93
CA ILE A 134 10.64 7.57 -13.55
C ILE A 134 11.83 7.22 -12.66
N ASP A 135 12.54 8.26 -12.23
CA ASP A 135 13.48 8.14 -11.14
C ASP A 135 12.71 7.77 -9.86
N HIS A 136 13.32 6.95 -9.04
CA HIS A 136 12.79 6.53 -7.74
C HIS A 136 12.62 7.78 -6.83
N VAL A 137 11.45 8.39 -6.86
CA VAL A 137 11.11 9.50 -5.95
C VAL A 137 10.29 8.94 -4.81
N ASP A 138 10.74 9.16 -3.58
CA ASP A 138 9.92 8.89 -2.39
C ASP A 138 8.81 9.95 -2.28
N TRP A 139 7.71 9.68 -2.95
CA TRP A 139 6.55 10.56 -3.02
C TRP A 139 5.77 10.65 -1.72
N SER A 140 6.06 9.75 -0.76
CA SER A 140 5.34 9.72 0.50
C SER A 140 5.51 11.01 1.29
N LYS A 141 6.75 11.51 1.38
CA LYS A 141 7.06 12.75 2.11
C LYS A 141 6.38 13.96 1.48
N GLU A 142 6.42 14.06 0.15
CA GLU A 142 5.76 15.14 -0.57
C GLU A 142 4.24 15.10 -0.39
N ARG A 143 3.62 13.93 -0.47
CA ARG A 143 2.18 13.76 -0.29
C ARG A 143 1.73 14.09 1.12
N ILE A 144 2.41 13.56 2.12
CA ILE A 144 2.10 13.87 3.52
C ILE A 144 2.29 15.35 3.81
N GLN A 145 3.32 15.97 3.24
CA GLN A 145 3.56 17.39 3.41
C GLN A 145 2.47 18.23 2.74
N LYS A 146 2.09 17.93 1.49
CA LYS A 146 1.00 18.61 0.78
C LYS A 146 -0.35 18.44 1.50
N ALA A 147 -0.65 17.25 2.00
CA ALA A 147 -1.83 17.02 2.79
C ALA A 147 -1.85 17.85 4.09
N LYS A 148 -0.70 17.97 4.79
CA LYS A 148 -0.55 18.85 5.97
C LYS A 148 -0.74 20.31 5.63
N GLU A 149 -0.47 20.72 4.40
CA GLU A 149 -0.66 22.07 3.88
C GLU A 149 -2.07 22.33 3.35
N GLY A 150 -2.98 21.36 3.48
CA GLY A 150 -4.36 21.44 2.99
C GLY A 150 -4.49 21.30 1.47
N LEU A 151 -3.45 20.80 0.80
CA LEU A 151 -3.45 20.50 -0.62
C LEU A 151 -3.83 19.03 -0.80
N THR A 152 -5.12 18.75 -0.95
CA THR A 152 -5.65 17.39 -1.05
C THR A 152 -5.43 16.81 -2.45
N TYR A 153 -4.81 15.64 -2.54
CA TYR A 153 -4.69 14.86 -3.78
C TYR A 153 -6.00 14.19 -4.21
N TYR A 154 -7.04 14.23 -3.37
CA TYR A 154 -8.23 13.40 -3.53
C TYR A 154 -9.43 14.10 -4.16
N HIS A 155 -9.31 15.39 -4.51
CA HIS A 155 -10.46 16.20 -4.94
C HIS A 155 -10.35 16.85 -6.33
N ASP A 156 -9.30 16.60 -7.09
CA ASP A 156 -9.14 17.19 -8.43
C ASP A 156 -9.46 16.22 -9.58
N THR A 157 -10.54 15.43 -9.41
CA THR A 157 -11.12 14.65 -10.52
C THR A 157 -12.62 14.90 -10.65
#